data_5e44fc5721daabd1fa24d963921c22e7
#
_entry.id   5e44fc5721daabd1fa24d963921c22e7
#
_cell.length_a   1.000
_cell.length_b   1.000
_cell.length_c   1.000
_cell.angle_alpha   90.00
_cell.angle_beta   90.00
_cell.angle_gamma   90.00
#
_symmetry.space_group_name_H-M   'P 1'
#
loop_
_entity.id
_entity.type
_entity.pdbx_description
1 polymer ?
#
loop_
_entity_poly.entity_id
_entity_poly.type
_entity_poly.pdbx_seq_one_letter_code
_entity_poly.pdbx_strand_id
1 'polypeptide(L)'
;IFVAFLESFGHGANDTANSTAAFGAIYDAYTLGDFACSSSGTPWWIMSLAGLCVFFGVTTMGYRVIQTIGQDLTAIDYQLGFAIEFSSTATVVIATVLGLPVSSTHCQVGSVVFTGFVAHSGGGGASAGKGAGGVQWRLFGKIALSWVLTLPFAGGLAALLTVAFRAGLASHLAYDAVPTR
;
A
#
# COMPACT_ATOMS: atom_id res chain seq x y z
N ILE A 1 -21.37 4.96 1.43
CA ILE A 1 -20.69 6.28 1.51
C ILE A 1 -19.87 6.38 2.79
N PHE A 2 -20.45 6.14 3.98
CA PHE A 2 -19.73 6.28 5.25
C PHE A 2 -18.51 5.33 5.35
N VAL A 3 -18.69 4.06 4.99
CA VAL A 3 -17.60 3.07 5.01
C VAL A 3 -16.51 3.41 3.99
N ALA A 4 -16.88 3.84 2.78
CA ALA A 4 -15.92 4.29 1.78
C ALA A 4 -15.12 5.53 2.24
N PHE A 5 -15.73 6.42 3.01
CA PHE A 5 -15.03 7.53 3.63
C PHE A 5 -14.02 7.06 4.68
N LEU A 6 -14.43 6.13 5.56
CA LEU A 6 -13.52 5.53 6.56
C LEU A 6 -12.36 4.77 5.90
N GLU A 7 -12.63 4.04 4.82
CA GLU A 7 -11.59 3.36 4.06
C GLU A 7 -10.61 4.35 3.43
N SER A 8 -11.10 5.40 2.79
CA SER A 8 -10.24 6.44 2.22
C SER A 8 -9.36 7.09 3.28
N PHE A 9 -9.90 7.31 4.48
CA PHE A 9 -9.14 7.85 5.61
C PHE A 9 -8.08 6.84 6.10
N GLY A 10 -8.46 5.59 6.32
CA GLY A 10 -7.55 4.52 6.77
C GLY A 10 -6.44 4.24 5.75
N HIS A 11 -6.79 4.20 4.46
CA HIS A 11 -5.85 4.05 3.36
C HIS A 11 -4.85 5.23 3.31
N GLY A 12 -5.36 6.46 3.35
CA GLY A 12 -4.49 7.65 3.35
C GLY A 12 -3.55 7.70 4.54
N ALA A 13 -4.01 7.37 5.74
CA ALA A 13 -3.19 7.32 6.94
C ALA A 13 -2.09 6.24 6.85
N ASN A 14 -2.42 5.04 6.38
CA ASN A 14 -1.49 3.92 6.27
C ASN A 14 -0.47 4.12 5.15
N ASP A 15 -0.93 4.34 3.93
CA ASP A 15 -0.07 4.37 2.74
C ASP A 15 0.80 5.63 2.68
N THR A 16 0.29 6.78 3.16
CA THR A 16 1.11 7.99 3.26
C THR A 16 2.21 7.81 4.30
N ALA A 17 1.91 7.23 5.47
CA ALA A 17 2.91 6.95 6.49
C ALA A 17 3.99 5.97 5.99
N ASN A 18 3.58 4.86 5.36
CA ASN A 18 4.50 3.87 4.82
C ASN A 18 5.43 4.44 3.74
N SER A 19 4.91 5.33 2.88
CA SER A 19 5.70 5.95 1.79
C SER A 19 6.64 7.04 2.29
N THR A 20 6.34 7.72 3.38
CA THR A 20 7.15 8.83 3.90
C THR A 20 8.11 8.42 5.02
N ALA A 21 7.95 7.25 5.61
CA ALA A 21 8.74 6.81 6.76
C ALA A 21 10.26 6.87 6.52
N ALA A 22 10.72 6.36 5.37
CA ALA A 22 12.14 6.37 5.02
C ALA A 22 12.68 7.81 4.82
N PHE A 23 11.89 8.67 4.18
CA PHE A 23 12.26 10.07 3.98
C PHE A 23 12.28 10.85 5.31
N GLY A 24 11.29 10.61 6.18
CA GLY A 24 11.26 11.17 7.53
C GLY A 24 12.50 10.79 8.33
N ALA A 25 12.88 9.50 8.32
CA ALA A 25 14.07 9.03 9.01
C ALA A 25 15.37 9.67 8.49
N ILE A 26 15.51 9.86 7.18
CA ILE A 26 16.66 10.56 6.58
C ILE A 26 16.67 12.03 7.00
N TYR A 27 15.50 12.68 6.99
CA TYR A 27 15.37 14.07 7.40
C TYR A 27 15.74 14.27 8.88
N ASP A 28 15.29 13.39 9.76
CA ASP A 28 15.62 13.43 11.18
C ASP A 28 17.12 13.19 11.42
N ALA A 29 17.71 12.20 10.75
CA ALA A 29 19.15 11.95 10.81
C ALA A 29 19.97 13.17 10.36
N TYR A 30 19.51 13.88 9.34
CA TYR A 30 20.19 15.05 8.81
C TYR A 30 20.04 16.28 9.73
N THR A 31 18.84 16.51 10.28
CA THR A 31 18.55 17.73 11.05
C THR A 31 18.92 17.62 12.52
N LEU A 32 18.74 16.44 13.11
CA LEU A 32 18.98 16.21 14.54
C LEU A 32 20.34 15.55 14.83
N GLY A 33 20.99 15.02 13.79
CA GLY A 33 22.24 14.22 13.95
C GLY A 33 22.00 12.94 14.75
N ASP A 34 20.75 12.55 14.93
CA ASP A 34 20.37 11.36 15.70
C ASP A 34 20.08 10.20 14.76
N PHE A 35 20.92 9.18 14.82
CA PHE A 35 20.76 7.91 14.10
C PHE A 35 20.03 6.85 14.94
N ALA A 36 19.69 7.18 16.19
CA ALA A 36 18.82 6.33 16.98
C ALA A 36 17.39 6.44 16.46
N CYS A 37 16.67 5.33 16.44
CA CYS A 37 15.24 5.29 16.10
C CYS A 37 14.42 6.01 17.19
N SER A 38 14.71 7.29 17.44
CA SER A 38 13.89 8.09 18.31
C SER A 38 12.59 8.43 17.60
N SER A 39 11.50 8.37 18.33
CA SER A 39 10.13 8.48 17.85
C SER A 39 9.71 9.92 17.48
N SER A 40 10.58 10.71 16.87
CA SER A 40 10.16 11.96 16.27
C SER A 40 9.33 11.61 15.03
N GLY A 41 8.03 11.89 15.10
CA GLY A 41 7.13 11.60 13.97
C GLY A 41 7.53 12.36 12.72
N THR A 42 7.26 11.80 11.56
CA THR A 42 7.50 12.47 10.27
C THR A 42 6.91 13.89 10.27
N PRO A 43 7.69 14.93 9.92
CA PRO A 43 7.22 16.30 9.89
C PRO A 43 5.94 16.48 9.06
N TRP A 44 5.02 17.29 9.55
CA TRP A 44 3.69 17.49 8.93
C TRP A 44 3.76 17.95 7.47
N TRP A 45 4.78 18.72 7.08
CA TRP A 45 4.94 19.17 5.69
C TRP A 45 5.31 18.04 4.73
N ILE A 46 6.11 17.04 5.18
CA ILE A 46 6.43 15.84 4.40
C ILE A 46 5.15 15.04 4.18
N MET A 47 4.35 14.85 5.24
CA MET A 47 3.06 14.17 5.14
C MET A 47 2.09 14.90 4.20
N SER A 48 2.05 16.22 4.26
CA SER A 48 1.20 17.03 3.38
C SER A 48 1.62 16.93 1.92
N LEU A 49 2.91 16.97 1.64
CA LEU A 49 3.44 16.81 0.28
C LEU A 49 3.11 15.42 -0.28
N ALA A 50 3.31 14.38 0.52
CA ALA A 50 2.97 13.02 0.13
C ALA A 50 1.46 12.85 -0.11
N GLY A 51 0.61 13.43 0.75
CA GLY A 51 -0.83 13.44 0.56
C GLY A 51 -1.25 14.11 -0.76
N LEU A 52 -0.64 15.22 -1.14
CA LEU A 52 -0.85 15.85 -2.45
C LEU A 52 -0.42 14.93 -3.61
N CYS A 53 0.73 14.26 -3.50
CA CYS A 53 1.17 13.31 -4.52
C CYS A 53 0.19 12.13 -4.65
N VAL A 54 -0.31 11.59 -3.54
CA VAL A 54 -1.34 10.54 -3.54
C VAL A 54 -2.62 11.03 -4.20
N PHE A 55 -3.09 12.26 -3.87
CA PHE A 55 -4.26 12.86 -4.49
C PHE A 55 -4.13 12.92 -6.03
N PHE A 56 -3.02 13.41 -6.54
CA PHE A 56 -2.78 13.45 -8.00
C PHE A 56 -2.70 12.04 -8.60
N GLY A 57 -2.03 11.10 -7.93
CA GLY A 57 -1.91 9.71 -8.39
C GLY A 57 -3.27 9.03 -8.49
N VAL A 58 -4.11 9.14 -7.45
CA VAL A 58 -5.46 8.55 -7.44
C VAL A 58 -6.37 9.20 -8.48
N THR A 59 -6.31 10.52 -8.62
CA THR A 59 -7.14 11.25 -9.60
C THR A 59 -6.81 10.87 -11.04
N THR A 60 -5.53 10.62 -11.36
CA THR A 60 -5.09 10.32 -12.73
C THR A 60 -5.17 8.84 -13.08
N MET A 61 -4.83 7.94 -12.15
CA MET A 61 -4.68 6.50 -12.43
C MET A 61 -5.60 5.59 -11.62
N GLY A 62 -6.23 6.08 -10.55
CA GLY A 62 -7.06 5.29 -9.64
C GLY A 62 -8.24 4.58 -10.31
N TYR A 63 -8.81 5.19 -11.36
CA TYR A 63 -9.91 4.60 -12.13
C TYR A 63 -9.58 3.19 -12.64
N ARG A 64 -8.37 2.94 -13.15
CA ARG A 64 -7.97 1.63 -13.66
C ARG A 64 -7.90 0.58 -12.56
N VAL A 65 -7.44 0.97 -11.38
CA VAL A 65 -7.36 0.06 -10.23
C VAL A 65 -8.76 -0.29 -9.73
N ILE A 66 -9.64 0.71 -9.61
CA ILE A 66 -11.04 0.51 -9.21
C ILE A 66 -11.74 -0.43 -10.18
N GLN A 67 -11.56 -0.26 -11.49
CA GLN A 67 -12.16 -1.12 -12.49
C GLN A 67 -11.66 -2.57 -12.35
N THR A 68 -10.37 -2.79 -12.22
CA THR A 68 -9.78 -4.13 -12.13
C THR A 68 -10.24 -4.86 -10.87
N ILE A 69 -10.20 -4.22 -9.71
CA ILE A 69 -10.53 -4.86 -8.43
C ILE A 69 -12.04 -4.93 -8.24
N GLY A 70 -12.75 -3.86 -8.56
CA GLY A 70 -14.18 -3.73 -8.27
C GLY A 70 -15.10 -4.35 -9.31
N GLN A 71 -14.66 -4.58 -10.54
CA GLN A 71 -15.50 -5.10 -11.61
C GLN A 71 -14.99 -6.38 -12.25
N ASP A 72 -13.66 -6.50 -12.42
CA ASP A 72 -13.09 -7.63 -13.15
C ASP A 72 -12.79 -8.83 -12.25
N LEU A 73 -12.48 -8.60 -10.97
CA LEU A 73 -12.05 -9.69 -10.07
C LEU A 73 -13.22 -10.53 -9.57
N THR A 74 -14.34 -9.92 -9.18
CA THR A 74 -15.59 -10.60 -8.79
C THR A 74 -16.80 -9.71 -9.07
N ALA A 75 -17.99 -10.31 -9.13
CA ALA A 75 -19.24 -9.55 -9.21
C ALA A 75 -19.60 -9.04 -7.81
N ILE A 76 -19.63 -7.73 -7.63
CA ILE A 76 -19.89 -7.09 -6.34
C ILE A 76 -21.25 -6.38 -6.41
N ASP A 77 -22.15 -6.74 -5.50
CA ASP A 77 -23.37 -6.00 -5.21
C ASP A 77 -23.19 -5.08 -3.98
N TYR A 78 -24.23 -4.32 -3.63
CA TYR A 78 -24.12 -3.37 -2.51
C TYR A 78 -23.82 -4.01 -1.16
N GLN A 79 -24.35 -5.22 -0.89
CA GLN A 79 -24.16 -5.91 0.37
C GLN A 79 -22.74 -6.49 0.47
N LEU A 80 -22.29 -7.11 -0.60
CA LEU A 80 -20.92 -7.61 -0.72
C LEU A 80 -19.91 -6.48 -0.67
N GLY A 81 -20.17 -5.37 -1.38
CA GLY A 81 -19.33 -4.19 -1.35
C GLY A 81 -19.19 -3.61 0.06
N PHE A 82 -20.28 -3.52 0.82
CA PHE A 82 -20.21 -3.08 2.22
C PHE A 82 -19.35 -4.02 3.07
N ALA A 83 -19.52 -5.34 2.94
CA ALA A 83 -18.74 -6.32 3.71
C ALA A 83 -17.24 -6.26 3.37
N ILE A 84 -16.91 -6.09 2.09
CA ILE A 84 -15.54 -5.96 1.60
C ILE A 84 -14.88 -4.70 2.17
N GLU A 85 -15.51 -3.55 1.99
CA GLU A 85 -15.02 -2.25 2.46
C GLU A 85 -14.84 -2.23 3.99
N PHE A 86 -15.85 -2.75 4.72
CA PHE A 86 -15.80 -2.79 6.17
C PHE A 86 -14.69 -3.70 6.70
N SER A 87 -14.54 -4.91 6.15
CA SER A 87 -13.53 -5.86 6.60
C SER A 87 -12.10 -5.41 6.26
N SER A 88 -11.90 -4.83 5.07
CA SER A 88 -10.64 -4.24 4.65
C SER A 88 -10.25 -3.08 5.56
N THR A 89 -11.15 -2.10 5.73
CA THR A 89 -10.91 -0.94 6.59
C THR A 89 -10.62 -1.34 8.03
N ALA A 90 -11.42 -2.23 8.61
CA ALA A 90 -11.21 -2.69 9.98
C ALA A 90 -9.82 -3.33 10.15
N THR A 91 -9.40 -4.17 9.18
CA THR A 91 -8.08 -4.81 9.20
C THR A 91 -6.95 -3.78 9.13
N VAL A 92 -7.03 -2.82 8.20
CA VAL A 92 -6.01 -1.78 8.04
C VAL A 92 -5.93 -0.88 9.27
N VAL A 93 -7.07 -0.44 9.81
CA VAL A 93 -7.11 0.43 10.99
C VAL A 93 -6.54 -0.28 12.22
N ILE A 94 -6.96 -1.52 12.48
CA ILE A 94 -6.44 -2.32 13.61
C ILE A 94 -4.93 -2.51 13.49
N ALA A 95 -4.45 -2.89 12.31
CA ALA A 95 -3.01 -3.09 12.09
C ALA A 95 -2.22 -1.79 12.26
N THR A 96 -2.76 -0.66 11.76
CA THR A 96 -2.13 0.66 11.91
C THR A 96 -2.05 1.09 13.38
N VAL A 97 -3.11 0.87 14.16
CA VAL A 97 -3.12 1.16 15.61
C VAL A 97 -2.10 0.30 16.37
N LEU A 98 -1.92 -0.95 15.94
CA LEU A 98 -0.92 -1.86 16.51
C LEU A 98 0.51 -1.58 16.01
N GLY A 99 0.71 -0.60 15.13
CA GLY A 99 2.02 -0.29 14.55
C GLY A 99 2.54 -1.35 13.58
N LEU A 100 1.67 -2.19 13.03
CA LEU A 100 2.04 -3.24 12.08
C LEU A 100 2.02 -2.66 10.65
N PRO A 101 3.12 -2.76 9.89
CA PRO A 101 3.15 -2.34 8.51
C PRO A 101 2.34 -3.33 7.66
N VAL A 102 1.22 -2.87 7.11
CA VAL A 102 0.34 -3.68 6.25
C VAL A 102 0.12 -2.98 4.92
N SER A 103 -0.16 -3.78 3.90
CA SER A 103 -0.58 -3.27 2.60
C SER A 103 -2.10 -3.21 2.55
N SER A 104 -2.65 -2.01 2.41
CA SER A 104 -4.08 -1.77 2.20
C SER A 104 -4.60 -2.51 0.98
N THR A 105 -3.83 -2.56 -0.11
CA THR A 105 -4.19 -3.30 -1.34
C THR A 105 -4.30 -4.80 -1.10
N HIS A 106 -3.42 -5.42 -0.30
CA HIS A 106 -3.54 -6.83 0.06
C HIS A 106 -4.81 -7.09 0.89
N CYS A 107 -5.11 -6.22 1.84
CA CYS A 107 -6.33 -6.32 2.65
C CYS A 107 -7.58 -6.21 1.76
N GLN A 108 -7.61 -5.26 0.84
CA GLN A 108 -8.72 -5.04 -0.06
C GLN A 108 -8.93 -6.22 -1.03
N VAL A 109 -7.89 -6.64 -1.73
CA VAL A 109 -7.98 -7.79 -2.66
C VAL A 109 -8.33 -9.09 -1.91
N GLY A 110 -7.75 -9.31 -0.73
CA GLY A 110 -8.08 -10.43 0.14
C GLY A 110 -9.56 -10.44 0.53
N SER A 111 -10.09 -9.28 0.95
CA SER A 111 -11.52 -9.12 1.29
C SER A 111 -12.43 -9.40 0.10
N VAL A 112 -12.09 -8.88 -1.09
CA VAL A 112 -12.84 -9.13 -2.35
C VAL A 112 -12.87 -10.61 -2.69
N VAL A 113 -11.72 -11.28 -2.67
CA VAL A 113 -11.60 -12.70 -3.03
C VAL A 113 -12.36 -13.58 -2.04
N PHE A 114 -12.15 -13.36 -0.73
CA PHE A 114 -12.78 -14.18 0.30
C PHE A 114 -14.30 -14.00 0.34
N THR A 115 -14.77 -12.75 0.27
CA THR A 115 -16.21 -12.45 0.25
C THR A 115 -16.87 -13.02 -1.01
N GLY A 116 -16.22 -12.88 -2.18
CA GLY A 116 -16.70 -13.47 -3.44
C GLY A 116 -16.77 -15.00 -3.37
N PHE A 117 -15.77 -15.65 -2.78
CA PHE A 117 -15.75 -17.10 -2.61
C PHE A 117 -16.88 -17.58 -1.69
N VAL A 118 -17.07 -16.95 -0.53
CA VAL A 118 -18.11 -17.32 0.45
C VAL A 118 -19.51 -17.11 -0.13
N ALA A 119 -19.76 -15.99 -0.80
CA ALA A 119 -21.05 -15.68 -1.39
C ALA A 119 -21.49 -16.72 -2.43
N HIS A 120 -20.55 -17.27 -3.19
CA HIS A 120 -20.86 -18.29 -4.21
C HIS A 120 -20.91 -19.71 -3.64
N SER A 121 -20.22 -20.00 -2.53
CA SER A 121 -20.26 -21.30 -1.87
C SER A 121 -21.56 -21.50 -1.07
N GLY A 122 -22.20 -20.42 -0.64
CA GLY A 122 -23.40 -20.44 0.19
C GLY A 122 -24.74 -20.56 -0.55
N GLY A 123 -24.76 -20.76 -1.88
CA GLY A 123 -26.00 -20.92 -2.66
C GLY A 123 -26.84 -19.66 -2.79
N GLY A 124 -26.37 -18.52 -2.32
CA GLY A 124 -26.99 -17.22 -2.49
C GLY A 124 -26.83 -16.76 -3.95
N GLY A 125 -27.96 -16.50 -4.63
CA GLY A 125 -28.09 -16.26 -6.06
C GLY A 125 -27.39 -15.01 -6.62
N ALA A 126 -26.15 -14.75 -6.26
CA ALA A 126 -25.31 -13.79 -6.95
C ALA A 126 -24.92 -14.38 -8.33
N SER A 127 -25.22 -13.63 -9.37
CA SER A 127 -25.09 -14.00 -10.78
C SER A 127 -23.88 -14.87 -11.09
N ALA A 128 -24.14 -16.11 -11.48
CA ALA A 128 -23.15 -17.06 -11.93
C ALA A 128 -22.41 -16.50 -13.16
N GLY A 129 -21.23 -15.99 -12.97
CA GLY A 129 -20.57 -15.49 -14.14
C GLY A 129 -19.15 -15.00 -14.02
N LYS A 130 -18.20 -15.72 -13.48
CA LYS A 130 -16.78 -15.50 -13.83
C LYS A 130 -15.82 -16.45 -13.07
N GLY A 131 -15.99 -17.77 -13.23
CA GLY A 131 -15.07 -18.77 -12.66
C GLY A 131 -15.59 -19.53 -11.44
N ALA A 132 -14.87 -20.57 -10.99
CA ALA A 132 -15.27 -21.37 -9.85
C ALA A 132 -15.31 -20.51 -8.58
N GLY A 133 -16.50 -20.39 -7.95
CA GLY A 133 -16.72 -19.55 -6.78
C GLY A 133 -16.77 -18.05 -7.06
N GLY A 134 -17.17 -17.61 -8.28
CA GLY A 134 -17.39 -16.20 -8.60
C GLY A 134 -16.15 -15.32 -8.65
N VAL A 135 -14.97 -15.89 -8.45
CA VAL A 135 -13.69 -15.18 -8.44
C VAL A 135 -12.90 -15.54 -9.70
N GLN A 136 -12.34 -14.52 -10.37
CA GLN A 136 -11.42 -14.73 -11.48
C GLN A 136 -10.01 -15.11 -10.99
N TRP A 137 -9.80 -16.39 -10.72
CA TRP A 137 -8.52 -16.92 -10.21
C TRP A 137 -7.31 -16.60 -11.09
N ARG A 138 -7.52 -16.52 -12.41
CA ARG A 138 -6.44 -16.12 -13.35
C ARG A 138 -6.01 -14.68 -13.12
N LEU A 139 -6.95 -13.78 -12.86
CA LEU A 139 -6.66 -12.37 -12.56
C LEU A 139 -6.01 -12.24 -11.19
N PHE A 140 -6.56 -12.93 -10.18
CA PHE A 140 -5.97 -12.99 -8.85
C PHE A 140 -4.51 -13.48 -8.89
N GLY A 141 -4.23 -14.55 -9.65
CA GLY A 141 -2.86 -15.05 -9.81
C GLY A 141 -1.90 -14.04 -10.42
N LYS A 142 -2.35 -13.22 -11.39
CA LYS A 142 -1.54 -12.11 -11.94
C LYS A 142 -1.26 -11.03 -10.89
N ILE A 143 -2.25 -10.68 -10.08
CA ILE A 143 -2.10 -9.70 -8.99
C ILE A 143 -1.10 -10.24 -7.96
N ALA A 144 -1.28 -11.48 -7.50
CA ALA A 144 -0.39 -12.13 -6.55
C ALA A 144 1.06 -12.24 -7.08
N LEU A 145 1.22 -12.58 -8.35
CA LEU A 145 2.54 -12.60 -9.00
C LEU A 145 3.19 -11.22 -9.02
N SER A 146 2.41 -10.16 -9.30
CA SER A 146 2.94 -8.80 -9.29
C SER A 146 3.44 -8.40 -7.89
N TRP A 147 2.79 -8.82 -6.82
CA TRP A 147 3.24 -8.58 -5.44
C TRP A 147 4.59 -9.23 -5.15
N VAL A 148 4.77 -10.49 -5.60
CA VAL A 148 6.04 -11.20 -5.43
C VAL A 148 7.16 -10.54 -6.22
N LEU A 149 6.88 -10.07 -7.44
CA LEU A 149 7.87 -9.44 -8.31
C LEU A 149 8.24 -8.01 -7.88
N THR A 150 7.30 -7.26 -7.31
CA THR A 150 7.57 -5.86 -6.90
C THR A 150 8.61 -5.75 -5.79
N LEU A 151 8.68 -6.70 -4.84
CA LEU A 151 9.63 -6.67 -3.74
C LEU A 151 11.10 -6.74 -4.22
N PRO A 152 11.53 -7.75 -5.00
CA PRO A 152 12.91 -7.81 -5.49
C PRO A 152 13.23 -6.68 -6.47
N PHE A 153 12.24 -6.25 -7.28
CA PHE A 153 12.43 -5.13 -8.20
C PHE A 153 12.67 -3.81 -7.45
N ALA A 154 11.83 -3.50 -6.46
CA ALA A 154 11.98 -2.30 -5.63
C ALA A 154 13.29 -2.33 -4.83
N GLY A 155 13.65 -3.47 -4.24
CA GLY A 155 14.90 -3.66 -3.53
C GLY A 155 16.13 -3.51 -4.43
N GLY A 156 16.09 -4.09 -5.63
CA GLY A 156 17.15 -3.94 -6.64
C GLY A 156 17.33 -2.50 -7.10
N LEU A 157 16.22 -1.80 -7.35
CA LEU A 157 16.25 -0.37 -7.73
C LEU A 157 16.80 0.50 -6.59
N ALA A 158 16.38 0.25 -5.36
CA ALA A 158 16.87 0.98 -4.19
C ALA A 158 18.37 0.76 -4.00
N ALA A 159 18.86 -0.49 -4.12
CA ALA A 159 20.27 -0.82 -4.05
C ALA A 159 21.07 -0.12 -5.16
N LEU A 160 20.58 -0.15 -6.39
CA LEU A 160 21.22 0.52 -7.53
C LEU A 160 21.34 2.03 -7.31
N LEU A 161 20.24 2.68 -6.88
CA LEU A 161 20.26 4.10 -6.57
C LEU A 161 21.21 4.43 -5.43
N THR A 162 21.25 3.63 -4.37
CA THR A 162 22.17 3.81 -3.25
C THR A 162 23.63 3.74 -3.71
N VAL A 163 23.98 2.76 -4.55
CA VAL A 163 25.34 2.63 -5.10
C VAL A 163 25.66 3.82 -6.00
N ALA A 164 24.75 4.23 -6.87
CA ALA A 164 24.95 5.37 -7.77
C ALA A 164 25.14 6.69 -6.99
N PHE A 165 24.31 6.96 -5.99
CA PHE A 165 24.45 8.13 -5.13
C PHE A 165 25.75 8.10 -4.33
N ARG A 166 26.10 6.94 -3.75
CA ARG A 166 27.36 6.79 -3.01
C ARG A 166 28.57 7.04 -3.92
N ALA A 167 28.59 6.51 -5.11
CA ALA A 167 29.66 6.75 -6.06
C ALA A 167 29.76 8.22 -6.49
N GLY A 168 28.62 8.87 -6.75
CA GLY A 168 28.56 10.29 -7.07
C GLY A 168 28.98 11.21 -5.92
N LEU A 169 28.52 10.93 -4.68
CA LEU A 169 28.89 11.74 -3.53
C LEU A 169 30.35 11.48 -3.10
N ALA A 170 30.88 10.26 -3.22
CA ALA A 170 32.25 9.96 -2.88
C ALA A 170 33.26 10.70 -3.78
N SER A 171 32.85 11.06 -5.00
CA SER A 171 33.67 11.89 -5.90
C SER A 171 33.66 13.40 -5.55
N HIS A 172 32.68 13.85 -4.78
CA HIS A 172 32.51 15.28 -4.44
C HIS A 172 32.77 15.61 -2.97
N LEU A 173 32.54 14.65 -2.07
CA LEU A 173 32.78 14.81 -0.64
C LEU A 173 33.84 13.78 -0.27
N ALA A 174 34.96 14.19 0.32
CA ALA A 174 35.97 13.28 0.89
C ALA A 174 35.32 12.45 2.01
N TYR A 175 34.50 11.47 1.60
CA TYR A 175 33.71 10.59 2.48
C TYR A 175 34.58 9.61 3.28
N ASP A 176 35.88 9.56 2.99
CA ASP A 176 36.86 8.75 3.71
C ASP A 176 37.16 9.24 5.14
N ALA A 177 36.49 10.34 5.58
CA ALA A 177 36.67 10.92 6.91
C ALA A 177 35.63 10.52 7.94
N VAL A 178 34.66 9.65 7.61
CA VAL A 178 33.70 9.14 8.62
C VAL A 178 34.24 7.85 9.21
N PRO A 179 34.75 7.84 10.46
CA PRO A 179 35.22 6.62 11.10
C PRO A 179 34.05 5.66 11.27
N THR A 180 34.17 4.47 10.69
CA THR A 180 33.30 3.34 10.98
C THR A 180 33.45 2.97 12.45
N ARG A 181 32.51 3.37 13.26
CA ARG A 181 32.33 2.87 14.62
C ARG A 181 31.21 1.89 14.68
#